data_058d1e26db14d86fc4e5496fd79d599d
#
_entry.id   058d1e26db14d86fc4e5496fd79d599d
#
_cell.length_a   1.000
_cell.length_b   1.000
_cell.length_c   1.000
_cell.angle_alpha   90.00
_cell.angle_beta   90.00
_cell.angle_gamma   90.00
#
_symmetry.space_group_name_H-M   'P 1'
#
loop_
_entity.id
_entity.type
_entity.pdbx_description
1 polymer ?
#
loop_
_entity_poly.entity_id
_entity_poly.type
_entity_poly.pdbx_seq_one_letter_code
_entity_poly.pdbx_strand_id
1 'polypeptide(L)'
;GESHDLAAGSGYNQRRAECEESARILGVKALRDITDPKAVEVLPEPLKRRSRHVVTENNRVLQAVKSLPAERFGDLMNASHASMRDDYEVSVPAVDALAAILQSIPGVFGARLTGGGFGGACVALVETGKADVIASEAIDRYQRAGYNGRVLVPEVQVNS
;
A
#
# COMPACT_ATOMS: atom_id res chain seq x y z
N GLY A 1 -22.10 5.07 -5.31
CA GLY A 1 -22.11 4.23 -6.27
C GLY A 1 -21.29 4.41 -7.51
N GLU A 2 -21.97 4.72 -8.62
CA GLU A 2 -21.36 4.70 -9.96
C GLU A 2 -20.23 5.70 -10.16
N SER A 3 -20.34 6.89 -9.58
CA SER A 3 -19.32 7.94 -9.72
C SER A 3 -18.01 7.57 -9.03
N HIS A 4 -18.06 6.79 -7.95
CA HIS A 4 -16.87 6.35 -7.22
C HIS A 4 -16.13 5.27 -8.04
N ASP A 5 -16.85 4.34 -8.63
CA ASP A 5 -16.28 3.28 -9.45
C ASP A 5 -15.63 3.83 -10.73
N LEU A 6 -16.26 4.83 -11.35
CA LEU A 6 -15.71 5.50 -12.52
C LEU A 6 -14.43 6.25 -12.21
N ALA A 7 -14.36 6.94 -11.07
CA ALA A 7 -13.15 7.67 -10.65
C ALA A 7 -12.01 6.70 -10.35
N ALA A 8 -12.29 5.58 -9.66
CA ALA A 8 -11.30 4.55 -9.37
C ALA A 8 -10.80 3.89 -10.65
N GLY A 9 -11.70 3.56 -11.59
CA GLY A 9 -11.35 2.98 -12.88
C GLY A 9 -10.50 3.91 -13.73
N SER A 10 -10.80 5.21 -13.73
CA SER A 10 -10.04 6.23 -14.45
C SER A 10 -8.63 6.37 -13.87
N GLY A 11 -8.51 6.41 -12.53
CA GLY A 11 -7.21 6.48 -11.87
C GLY A 11 -6.35 5.24 -12.16
N TYR A 12 -6.96 4.08 -12.14
CA TYR A 12 -6.30 2.82 -12.48
C TYR A 12 -5.75 2.83 -13.90
N ASN A 13 -6.57 3.24 -14.85
CA ASN A 13 -6.18 3.30 -16.24
C ASN A 13 -5.05 4.29 -16.46
N GLN A 14 -5.07 5.42 -15.75
CA GLN A 14 -4.00 6.41 -15.80
C GLN A 14 -2.68 5.82 -15.30
N ARG A 15 -2.68 5.13 -14.16
CA ARG A 15 -1.47 4.49 -13.63
C ARG A 15 -0.92 3.44 -14.56
N ARG A 16 -1.81 2.64 -15.16
CA ARG A 16 -1.44 1.64 -16.16
C ARG A 16 -0.80 2.27 -17.38
N ALA A 17 -1.38 3.34 -17.91
CA ALA A 17 -0.85 4.06 -19.05
C ALA A 17 0.53 4.66 -18.75
N GLU A 18 0.70 5.23 -17.56
CA GLU A 18 1.98 5.78 -17.12
C GLU A 18 3.06 4.69 -17.04
N CYS A 19 2.71 3.52 -16.53
CA CYS A 19 3.65 2.40 -16.46
C CYS A 19 4.01 1.85 -17.84
N GLU A 20 3.05 1.78 -18.74
CA GLU A 20 3.29 1.34 -20.13
C GLU A 20 4.21 2.32 -20.86
N GLU A 21 4.00 3.62 -20.69
CA GLU A 21 4.86 4.65 -21.28
C GLU A 21 6.28 4.59 -20.69
N SER A 22 6.41 4.38 -19.39
CA SER A 22 7.70 4.23 -18.75
C SER A 22 8.48 3.04 -19.30
N ALA A 23 7.81 1.90 -19.45
CA ALA A 23 8.42 0.70 -20.02
C ALA A 23 8.88 0.94 -21.47
N ARG A 24 8.07 1.65 -22.23
CA ARG A 24 8.41 2.02 -23.61
C ARG A 24 9.69 2.85 -23.66
N ILE A 25 9.78 3.89 -22.83
CA ILE A 25 10.95 4.78 -22.78
C ILE A 25 12.19 4.01 -22.35
N LEU A 26 12.05 3.09 -21.39
CA LEU A 26 13.17 2.29 -20.87
C LEU A 26 13.55 1.12 -21.78
N GLY A 27 12.77 0.87 -22.82
CA GLY A 27 13.07 -0.20 -23.77
C GLY A 27 12.83 -1.62 -23.25
N VAL A 28 11.91 -1.77 -22.29
CA VAL A 28 11.52 -3.06 -21.74
C VAL A 28 10.05 -3.36 -22.03
N LYS A 29 9.66 -4.63 -22.00
CA LYS A 29 8.27 -5.03 -22.23
C LYS A 29 7.37 -4.63 -21.07
N ALA A 30 7.88 -4.73 -19.84
CA ALA A 30 7.16 -4.37 -18.62
C ALA A 30 8.14 -3.93 -17.55
N LEU A 31 7.69 -3.08 -16.64
CA LEU A 31 8.54 -2.58 -15.55
C LEU A 31 9.03 -3.69 -14.61
N ARG A 32 8.32 -4.83 -14.55
CA ARG A 32 8.78 -5.98 -13.78
C ARG A 32 10.11 -6.56 -14.27
N ASP A 33 10.52 -6.22 -15.48
CA ASP A 33 11.82 -6.65 -16.03
C ASP A 33 12.98 -5.83 -15.47
N ILE A 34 12.67 -4.75 -14.76
CA ILE A 34 13.66 -3.87 -14.13
C ILE A 34 13.75 -4.23 -12.65
N THR A 35 14.94 -4.51 -12.17
CA THR A 35 15.20 -4.88 -10.77
C THR A 35 15.91 -3.80 -9.98
N ASP A 36 16.69 -2.94 -10.65
CA ASP A 36 17.43 -1.85 -10.02
C ASP A 36 16.60 -0.56 -10.08
N PRO A 37 16.18 -0.02 -8.92
CA PRO A 37 15.42 1.24 -8.89
C PRO A 37 16.15 2.43 -9.52
N LYS A 38 17.48 2.40 -9.59
CA LYS A 38 18.25 3.47 -10.22
C LYS A 38 17.97 3.60 -11.71
N ALA A 39 17.55 2.52 -12.36
CA ALA A 39 17.26 2.53 -13.78
C ALA A 39 16.10 3.47 -14.16
N VAL A 40 15.20 3.76 -13.22
CA VAL A 40 14.04 4.63 -13.48
C VAL A 40 14.33 6.12 -13.27
N GLU A 41 15.48 6.47 -12.73
CA GLU A 41 15.82 7.87 -12.43
C GLU A 41 15.95 8.74 -13.68
N VAL A 42 16.13 8.16 -14.86
CA VAL A 42 16.20 8.88 -16.14
C VAL A 42 14.83 9.33 -16.64
N LEU A 43 13.76 8.83 -16.07
CA LEU A 43 12.40 9.14 -16.51
C LEU A 43 11.96 10.53 -16.04
N PRO A 44 11.14 11.24 -16.84
CA PRO A 44 10.50 12.47 -16.36
C PRO A 44 9.40 12.16 -15.35
N GLU A 45 9.08 13.17 -14.51
CA GLU A 45 7.93 13.05 -13.62
C GLU A 45 6.62 13.20 -14.42
N PRO A 46 5.54 12.52 -14.07
CA PRO A 46 5.40 11.62 -12.90
C PRO A 46 5.87 10.18 -13.14
N LEU A 47 6.34 9.86 -14.35
CA LEU A 47 6.72 8.50 -14.73
C LEU A 47 7.82 7.92 -13.81
N LYS A 48 8.75 8.76 -13.38
CA LYS A 48 9.81 8.34 -12.46
C LYS A 48 9.24 7.79 -11.17
N ARG A 49 8.34 8.52 -10.51
CA ARG A 49 7.73 8.07 -9.25
C ARG A 49 6.86 6.84 -9.45
N ARG A 50 6.08 6.79 -10.53
CA ARG A 50 5.25 5.61 -10.84
C ARG A 50 6.12 4.36 -11.00
N SER A 51 7.19 4.48 -11.76
CA SER A 51 8.11 3.38 -12.02
C SER A 51 8.89 2.98 -10.77
N ARG A 52 9.30 3.97 -9.97
CA ARG A 52 9.97 3.68 -8.69
C ARG A 52 9.06 2.82 -7.81
N HIS A 53 7.80 3.17 -7.70
CA HIS A 53 6.85 2.36 -6.93
C HIS A 53 6.81 0.92 -7.44
N VAL A 54 6.62 0.73 -8.75
CA VAL A 54 6.47 -0.62 -9.32
C VAL A 54 7.73 -1.45 -9.06
N VAL A 55 8.91 -0.90 -9.32
CA VAL A 55 10.18 -1.62 -9.15
C VAL A 55 10.44 -1.93 -7.68
N THR A 56 10.27 -0.95 -6.79
CA THR A 56 10.51 -1.17 -5.36
C THR A 56 9.47 -2.09 -4.75
N GLU A 57 8.21 -2.01 -5.19
CA GLU A 57 7.16 -2.91 -4.70
C GLU A 57 7.42 -4.36 -5.12
N ASN A 58 7.83 -4.59 -6.36
CA ASN A 58 8.23 -5.92 -6.80
C ASN A 58 9.38 -6.48 -5.95
N ASN A 59 10.35 -5.65 -5.61
CA ASN A 59 11.46 -6.06 -4.75
C ASN A 59 10.97 -6.38 -3.33
N ARG A 60 10.02 -5.61 -2.79
CA ARG A 60 9.41 -5.89 -1.48
C ARG A 60 8.64 -7.22 -1.49
N VAL A 61 7.89 -7.48 -2.56
CA VAL A 61 7.17 -8.76 -2.70
C VAL A 61 8.15 -9.94 -2.72
N LEU A 62 9.26 -9.81 -3.42
CA LEU A 62 10.29 -10.85 -3.45
C LEU A 62 10.91 -11.09 -2.07
N GLN A 63 11.09 -10.04 -1.28
CA GLN A 63 11.54 -10.18 0.10
C GLN A 63 10.47 -10.82 0.99
N ALA A 64 9.20 -10.46 0.79
CA ALA A 64 8.09 -10.92 1.61
C ALA A 64 7.80 -12.42 1.43
N VAL A 65 8.16 -13.02 0.29
CA VAL A 65 7.99 -14.47 0.09
C VAL A 65 9.05 -15.29 0.84
N LYS A 66 10.07 -14.66 1.38
CA LYS A 66 11.02 -15.31 2.27
C LYS A 66 10.42 -15.39 3.67
N SER A 67 10.89 -16.33 4.47
CA SER A 67 10.45 -16.45 5.86
C SER A 67 11.06 -15.30 6.68
N LEU A 68 10.26 -14.27 6.97
CA LEU A 68 10.69 -13.08 7.68
C LEU A 68 10.06 -13.00 9.07
N PRO A 69 10.79 -12.45 10.06
CA PRO A 69 10.16 -12.09 11.34
C PRO A 69 9.04 -11.06 11.12
N ALA A 70 8.06 -11.05 12.00
CA ALA A 70 6.89 -10.16 11.89
C ALA A 70 7.30 -8.67 11.80
N GLU A 71 8.32 -8.26 12.56
CA GLU A 71 8.81 -6.87 12.52
C GLU A 71 9.32 -6.49 11.13
N ARG A 72 10.05 -7.39 10.47
CA ARG A 72 10.58 -7.13 9.13
C ARG A 72 9.46 -7.11 8.09
N PHE A 73 8.51 -8.02 8.21
CA PHE A 73 7.35 -8.03 7.34
C PHE A 73 6.52 -6.75 7.51
N GLY A 74 6.35 -6.31 8.77
CA GLY A 74 5.66 -5.06 9.07
C GLY A 74 6.36 -3.84 8.47
N ASP A 75 7.69 -3.79 8.53
CA ASP A 75 8.46 -2.72 7.90
C ASP A 75 8.24 -2.66 6.40
N LEU A 76 8.16 -3.82 5.74
CA LEU A 76 7.86 -3.89 4.31
C LEU A 76 6.44 -3.37 4.01
N MET A 77 5.47 -3.69 4.85
CA MET A 77 4.11 -3.17 4.71
C MET A 77 4.07 -1.65 4.82
N ASN A 78 4.76 -1.09 5.81
CA ASN A 78 4.80 0.36 6.01
C ASN A 78 5.49 1.06 4.83
N ALA A 79 6.57 0.51 4.33
CA ALA A 79 7.28 1.04 3.16
C ALA A 79 6.41 0.96 1.90
N SER A 80 5.67 -0.14 1.74
CA SER A 80 4.72 -0.30 0.65
C SER A 80 3.64 0.79 0.68
N HIS A 81 3.07 1.09 1.86
CA HIS A 81 2.07 2.14 1.99
C HIS A 81 2.64 3.51 1.63
N ALA A 82 3.81 3.85 2.14
CA ALA A 82 4.46 5.12 1.82
C ALA A 82 4.69 5.26 0.31
N SER A 83 5.09 4.20 -0.35
CA SER A 83 5.30 4.20 -1.81
C SER A 83 3.99 4.35 -2.58
N MET A 84 2.91 3.70 -2.14
CA MET A 84 1.58 3.86 -2.74
C MET A 84 1.04 5.28 -2.57
N ARG A 85 1.31 5.90 -1.42
CA ARG A 85 0.89 7.26 -1.12
C ARG A 85 1.68 8.29 -1.92
N ASP A 86 3.01 8.20 -1.92
CA ASP A 86 3.90 9.25 -2.38
C ASP A 86 4.37 9.06 -3.83
N ASP A 87 4.66 7.82 -4.23
CA ASP A 87 5.19 7.51 -5.55
C ASP A 87 4.10 7.13 -6.56
N TYR A 88 3.18 6.26 -6.14
CA TYR A 88 2.11 5.81 -7.04
C TYR A 88 0.87 6.71 -6.97
N GLU A 89 0.70 7.40 -5.87
CA GLU A 89 -0.43 8.33 -5.62
C GLU A 89 -1.79 7.67 -5.82
N VAL A 90 -1.94 6.47 -5.25
CA VAL A 90 -3.21 5.72 -5.29
C VAL A 90 -3.94 5.72 -3.96
N SER A 91 -3.36 6.31 -2.92
CA SER A 91 -4.00 6.42 -1.61
C SER A 91 -4.84 7.68 -1.53
N VAL A 92 -5.75 7.70 -0.56
CA VAL A 92 -6.59 8.85 -0.25
C VAL A 92 -6.36 9.26 1.20
N PRO A 93 -6.63 10.54 1.58
CA PRO A 93 -6.35 11.02 2.94
C PRO A 93 -6.96 10.19 4.05
N ALA A 94 -8.17 9.69 3.85
CA ALA A 94 -8.85 8.85 4.85
C ALA A 94 -8.10 7.54 5.11
N VAL A 95 -7.59 6.91 4.05
CA VAL A 95 -6.82 5.66 4.16
C VAL A 95 -5.45 5.94 4.78
N ASP A 96 -4.81 7.04 4.41
CA ASP A 96 -3.53 7.45 5.00
C ASP A 96 -3.67 7.70 6.49
N ALA A 97 -4.75 8.35 6.91
CA ALA A 97 -5.04 8.58 8.32
C ALA A 97 -5.19 7.27 9.09
N LEU A 98 -5.92 6.32 8.53
CA LEU A 98 -6.12 5.01 9.17
C LEU A 98 -4.80 4.22 9.25
N ALA A 99 -4.01 4.22 8.18
CA ALA A 99 -2.71 3.57 8.18
C ALA A 99 -1.78 4.16 9.24
N ALA A 100 -1.72 5.49 9.34
CA ALA A 100 -0.90 6.18 10.33
C ALA A 100 -1.34 5.84 11.76
N ILE A 101 -2.64 5.81 12.00
CA ILE A 101 -3.19 5.42 13.31
C ILE A 101 -2.76 3.99 13.66
N LEU A 102 -2.97 3.06 12.75
CA LEU A 102 -2.59 1.65 12.96
C LEU A 102 -1.09 1.51 13.24
N GLN A 103 -0.26 2.18 12.45
CA GLN A 103 1.19 2.11 12.61
C GLN A 103 1.66 2.66 13.95
N SER A 104 0.87 3.51 14.60
CA SER A 104 1.22 4.12 15.89
C SER A 104 0.78 3.30 17.09
N ILE A 105 -0.05 2.28 16.92
CA ILE A 105 -0.59 1.49 18.03
C ILE A 105 0.41 0.39 18.42
N PRO A 106 0.77 0.29 19.72
CA PRO A 106 1.61 -0.82 20.18
C PRO A 106 0.97 -2.18 19.86
N GLY A 107 1.78 -3.11 19.36
CA GLY A 107 1.31 -4.42 18.94
C GLY A 107 1.06 -4.51 17.43
N VAL A 108 1.13 -3.41 16.71
CA VAL A 108 1.04 -3.39 15.24
C VAL A 108 2.45 -3.42 14.67
N PHE A 109 2.75 -4.43 13.87
CA PHE A 109 4.03 -4.56 13.18
C PHE A 109 4.08 -3.69 11.92
N GLY A 110 2.97 -3.57 11.22
CA GLY A 110 2.84 -2.73 10.04
C GLY A 110 1.42 -2.63 9.56
N ALA A 111 1.16 -1.64 8.71
CA ALA A 111 -0.17 -1.42 8.12
C ALA A 111 -0.03 -0.74 6.77
N ARG A 112 -0.93 -1.10 5.85
CA ARG A 112 -0.89 -0.55 4.50
C ARG A 112 -2.28 -0.53 3.86
N LEU A 113 -2.40 0.29 2.83
CA LEU A 113 -3.53 0.23 1.90
C LEU A 113 -3.61 -1.16 1.26
N THR A 114 -4.82 -1.67 1.12
CA THR A 114 -5.08 -2.90 0.38
C THR A 114 -6.23 -2.67 -0.60
N GLY A 115 -6.30 -3.51 -1.62
CA GLY A 115 -7.24 -3.37 -2.71
C GLY A 115 -6.67 -2.54 -3.85
N GLY A 116 -7.54 -2.00 -4.69
CA GLY A 116 -7.15 -1.33 -5.92
C GLY A 116 -6.62 0.08 -5.81
N GLY A 117 -6.61 0.68 -4.64
CA GLY A 117 -6.29 2.08 -4.48
C GLY A 117 -7.49 3.00 -4.72
N PHE A 118 -7.26 4.31 -4.64
CA PHE A 118 -8.29 5.36 -4.83
C PHE A 118 -9.47 5.24 -3.87
N GLY A 119 -9.20 4.76 -2.69
CA GLY A 119 -10.14 4.40 -1.64
C GLY A 119 -9.80 3.01 -1.13
N GLY A 120 -10.73 2.37 -0.47
CA GLY A 120 -10.57 1.00 -0.03
C GLY A 120 -10.29 0.86 1.45
N ALA A 121 -9.40 -0.04 1.81
CA ALA A 121 -9.20 -0.46 3.19
C ALA A 121 -7.72 -0.51 3.56
N CYS A 122 -7.46 -0.58 4.86
CA CYS A 122 -6.14 -0.90 5.38
C CYS A 122 -6.13 -2.31 5.92
N VAL A 123 -4.99 -2.98 5.77
CA VAL A 123 -4.67 -4.23 6.44
C VAL A 123 -3.51 -3.99 7.38
N ALA A 124 -3.55 -4.63 8.54
CA ALA A 124 -2.49 -4.51 9.54
C ALA A 124 -2.03 -5.90 9.99
N LEU A 125 -0.73 -6.02 10.21
CA LEU A 125 -0.13 -7.18 10.85
C LEU A 125 0.05 -6.86 12.33
N VAL A 126 -0.54 -7.67 13.20
CA VAL A 126 -0.58 -7.39 14.64
C VAL A 126 -0.10 -8.61 15.45
N GLU A 127 0.29 -8.36 16.69
CA GLU A 127 0.62 -9.44 17.63
C GLU A 127 -0.57 -10.38 17.80
N THR A 128 -0.28 -11.68 17.86
CA THR A 128 -1.30 -12.71 18.08
C THR A 128 -2.12 -12.42 19.34
N GLY A 129 -3.44 -12.49 19.21
CA GLY A 129 -4.37 -12.26 20.32
C GLY A 129 -4.74 -10.81 20.57
N LYS A 130 -4.14 -9.86 19.86
CA LYS A 130 -4.41 -8.43 20.08
C LYS A 130 -5.27 -7.77 18.99
N ALA A 131 -5.71 -8.54 17.99
CA ALA A 131 -6.43 -7.99 16.85
C ALA A 131 -7.68 -7.19 17.25
N ASP A 132 -8.49 -7.72 18.15
CA ASP A 132 -9.75 -7.06 18.56
C ASP A 132 -9.50 -5.77 19.32
N VAL A 133 -8.54 -5.75 20.23
CA VAL A 133 -8.19 -4.57 21.02
C VAL A 133 -7.62 -3.48 20.10
N ILE A 134 -6.73 -3.87 19.19
CA ILE A 134 -6.11 -2.94 18.24
C ILE A 134 -7.15 -2.38 17.28
N ALA A 135 -8.03 -3.22 16.74
CA ALA A 135 -9.10 -2.79 15.84
C ALA A 135 -10.04 -1.79 16.52
N SER A 136 -10.43 -2.06 17.76
CA SER A 136 -11.29 -1.17 18.54
C SER A 136 -10.61 0.18 18.78
N GLU A 137 -9.35 0.19 19.18
CA GLU A 137 -8.56 1.40 19.40
C GLU A 137 -8.40 2.20 18.11
N ALA A 138 -8.10 1.53 17.01
CA ALA A 138 -7.91 2.18 15.72
C ALA A 138 -9.19 2.85 15.24
N ILE A 139 -10.32 2.17 15.31
CA ILE A 139 -11.61 2.72 14.90
C ILE A 139 -12.01 3.90 15.78
N ASP A 140 -11.80 3.82 17.09
CA ASP A 140 -12.06 4.90 18.01
C ASP A 140 -11.25 6.16 17.66
N ARG A 141 -9.96 6.02 17.44
CA ARG A 141 -9.08 7.12 17.01
C ARG A 141 -9.48 7.68 15.65
N TYR A 142 -9.87 6.81 14.73
CA TYR A 142 -10.28 7.19 13.39
C TYR A 142 -11.55 8.03 13.42
N GLN A 143 -12.53 7.63 14.25
CA GLN A 143 -13.77 8.38 14.43
C GLN A 143 -13.50 9.73 15.10
N ARG A 144 -12.63 9.78 16.09
CA ARG A 144 -12.22 11.05 16.73
C ARG A 144 -11.54 12.00 15.76
N ALA A 145 -10.86 11.47 14.75
CA ALA A 145 -10.24 12.26 13.70
C ALA A 145 -11.24 12.75 12.64
N GLY A 146 -12.51 12.40 12.77
CA GLY A 146 -13.57 12.86 11.88
C GLY A 146 -13.92 11.90 10.74
N TYR A 147 -13.42 10.68 10.78
CA TYR A 147 -13.69 9.68 9.75
C TYR A 147 -14.65 8.61 10.27
N ASN A 148 -15.34 7.94 9.36
CA ASN A 148 -16.17 6.80 9.67
C ASN A 148 -15.56 5.55 9.09
N GLY A 149 -15.31 4.55 9.93
CA GLY A 149 -14.75 3.29 9.53
C GLY A 149 -15.39 2.13 10.26
N ARG A 150 -15.22 0.95 9.72
CA ARG A 150 -15.63 -0.30 10.35
C ARG A 150 -14.58 -1.36 10.13
N VAL A 151 -14.56 -2.31 11.04
CA VAL A 151 -13.68 -3.46 10.91
C VAL A 151 -14.38 -4.49 10.04
N LEU A 152 -13.75 -4.81 8.91
CA LEU A 152 -14.12 -5.96 8.12
C LEU A 152 -13.08 -7.02 8.45
N VAL A 153 -13.45 -7.94 9.31
CA VAL A 153 -12.52 -9.01 9.64
C VAL A 153 -12.89 -10.24 8.85
N PRO A 154 -11.98 -10.72 8.01
CA PRO A 154 -11.72 -12.14 8.13
C PRO A 154 -10.49 -12.31 9.01
N GLU A 155 -10.69 -12.95 10.15
CA GLU A 155 -9.56 -13.41 10.92
C GLU A 155 -8.88 -14.53 10.17
N VAL A 156 -7.74 -14.24 9.56
CA VAL A 156 -6.80 -15.28 9.23
C VAL A 156 -5.86 -15.39 10.43
N GLN A 157 -6.17 -16.31 11.31
CA GLN A 157 -5.22 -16.71 12.34
C GLN A 157 -4.16 -17.54 11.67
N VAL A 158 -3.01 -16.95 11.45
CA VAL A 158 -1.83 -17.73 11.10
C VAL A 158 -1.27 -18.25 12.40
N ASN A 159 -1.50 -19.52 12.63
CA ASN A 159 -0.80 -20.24 13.69
C ASN A 159 0.69 -20.29 13.31
N SER A 160 1.48 -19.51 14.00
CA SER A 160 2.93 -19.65 13.93
C SER A 160 3.37 -20.93 14.59
#